data_60924118bdd112957e528dccb0f5147e
#
_entry.id   60924118bdd112957e528dccb0f5147e
#
_cell.length_a   1.000
_cell.length_b   1.000
_cell.length_c   1.000
_cell.angle_alpha   90.00
_cell.angle_beta   90.00
_cell.angle_gamma   90.00
#
_symmetry.space_group_name_H-M   'P 1'
#
loop_
_entity.id
_entity.type
_entity.pdbx_description
1 polymer ?
#
loop_
_entity_poly.entity_id
_entity_poly.type
_entity_poly.pdbx_seq_one_letter_code
_entity_poly.pdbx_strand_id
1 'polypeptide(L)'
;MDSRDVDILVKMLLETDEIENRIKEYEITEDAWFSSRALRDLLLMPLLQIGELTAHFKTEEPLSAFPKVPWKDIKGFRNVVVHGYGHIDLNVAWNTVIEGTEELRTELLENSEVREAYDRELNAQVVFDSLDLFDLINALPDEVE
;
A
#
# COMPACT_ATOMS: atom_id res chain seq x y z
N MET A 1 -6.04 -1.61 -19.54
CA MET A 1 -6.55 -2.10 -18.24
C MET A 1 -7.70 -1.20 -17.79
N ASP A 2 -8.67 -1.75 -17.09
CA ASP A 2 -9.75 -0.94 -16.50
C ASP A 2 -9.17 0.13 -15.58
N SER A 3 -9.62 1.38 -15.74
CA SER A 3 -9.08 2.51 -14.96
C SER A 3 -9.26 2.34 -13.45
N ARG A 4 -10.32 1.64 -13.03
CA ARG A 4 -10.57 1.36 -11.61
C ARG A 4 -9.56 0.35 -11.05
N ASP A 5 -9.13 -0.60 -11.87
CA ASP A 5 -8.08 -1.56 -11.49
C ASP A 5 -6.72 -0.87 -11.42
N VAL A 6 -6.43 0.04 -12.35
CA VAL A 6 -5.23 0.87 -12.29
C VAL A 6 -5.20 1.68 -10.98
N ASP A 7 -6.32 2.29 -10.59
CA ASP A 7 -6.41 3.03 -9.33
C ASP A 7 -6.13 2.16 -8.11
N ILE A 8 -6.62 0.93 -8.11
CA ILE A 8 -6.34 -0.04 -7.03
C ILE A 8 -4.85 -0.37 -6.98
N LEU A 9 -4.21 -0.61 -8.12
CA LEU A 9 -2.78 -0.90 -8.18
C LEU A 9 -1.95 0.30 -7.70
N VAL A 10 -2.36 1.52 -8.04
CA VAL A 10 -1.73 2.74 -7.53
C VAL A 10 -1.86 2.84 -6.01
N LYS A 11 -3.03 2.53 -5.45
CA LYS A 11 -3.23 2.50 -4.00
C LYS A 11 -2.32 1.48 -3.32
N MET A 12 -2.09 0.33 -3.94
CA MET A 12 -1.12 -0.65 -3.43
C MET A 12 0.29 -0.08 -3.38
N LEU A 13 0.70 0.63 -4.43
CA LEU A 13 2.00 1.31 -4.46
C LEU A 13 2.12 2.35 -3.34
N LEU A 14 1.08 3.13 -3.10
CA LEU A 14 1.07 4.11 -2.01
C LEU A 14 1.19 3.45 -0.65
N GLU A 15 0.58 2.28 -0.45
CA GLU A 15 0.75 1.53 0.80
C GLU A 15 2.18 0.99 0.97
N THR A 16 2.83 0.59 -0.12
CA THR A 16 4.26 0.22 -0.05
C THR A 16 5.14 1.41 0.29
N ASP A 17 4.82 2.60 -0.21
CA ASP A 17 5.50 3.85 0.16
C ASP A 17 5.33 4.14 1.66
N GLU A 18 4.13 3.94 2.19
CA GLU A 18 3.85 4.14 3.61
C GLU A 18 4.67 3.19 4.49
N ILE A 19 4.81 1.93 4.08
CA ILE A 19 5.68 0.97 4.78
C ILE A 19 7.13 1.49 4.83
N GLU A 20 7.67 1.89 3.69
CA GLU A 20 9.03 2.41 3.61
C GLU A 20 9.22 3.66 4.47
N ASN A 21 8.27 4.60 4.41
CA ASN A 21 8.31 5.83 5.20
C ASN A 21 8.27 5.56 6.69
N ARG A 22 7.43 4.62 7.13
CA ARG A 22 7.33 4.25 8.56
C ARG A 22 8.60 3.56 9.06
N ILE A 23 9.20 2.70 8.24
CA ILE A 23 10.49 2.07 8.59
C ILE A 23 11.54 3.14 8.86
N LYS A 24 11.63 4.16 8.01
CA LYS A 24 12.60 5.25 8.15
C LYS A 24 12.27 6.16 9.33
N GLU A 25 11.02 6.60 9.43
CA GLU A 25 10.58 7.56 10.45
C GLU A 25 10.73 7.00 11.87
N TYR A 26 10.35 5.74 12.07
CA TYR A 26 10.36 5.10 13.38
C TYR A 26 11.56 4.18 13.60
N GLU A 27 12.51 4.16 12.66
CA GLU A 27 13.73 3.34 12.73
C GLU A 27 13.42 1.87 13.05
N ILE A 28 12.47 1.29 12.29
CA ILE A 28 12.00 -0.07 12.53
C ILE A 28 13.00 -1.09 11.97
N THR A 29 13.82 -1.62 12.86
CA THR A 29 14.75 -2.71 12.56
C THR A 29 14.05 -4.05 12.73
N GLU A 30 14.71 -5.14 12.29
CA GLU A 30 14.24 -6.50 12.53
C GLU A 30 14.03 -6.76 14.03
N ASP A 31 14.96 -6.35 14.87
CA ASP A 31 14.82 -6.48 16.32
C ASP A 31 13.61 -5.74 16.87
N ALA A 32 13.35 -4.53 16.39
CA ALA A 32 12.18 -3.76 16.76
C ALA A 32 10.89 -4.43 16.32
N TRP A 33 10.88 -5.03 15.13
CA TRP A 33 9.75 -5.80 14.63
C TRP A 33 9.38 -6.95 15.57
N PHE A 34 10.36 -7.72 16.01
CA PHE A 34 10.09 -8.86 16.91
C PHE A 34 9.80 -8.47 18.35
N SER A 35 10.34 -7.33 18.82
CA SER A 35 10.23 -6.94 20.23
C SER A 35 9.09 -5.96 20.52
N SER A 36 8.62 -5.20 19.54
CA SER A 36 7.62 -4.15 19.74
C SER A 36 6.37 -4.40 18.90
N ARG A 37 5.29 -4.76 19.57
CA ARG A 37 3.98 -4.89 18.91
C ARG A 37 3.53 -3.56 18.28
N ALA A 38 3.76 -2.45 18.96
CA ALA A 38 3.37 -1.13 18.46
C ALA A 38 4.05 -0.80 17.13
N LEU A 39 5.37 -1.03 17.05
CA LEU A 39 6.12 -0.81 15.81
C LEU A 39 5.73 -1.81 14.72
N ARG A 40 5.49 -3.06 15.10
CA ARG A 40 4.99 -4.09 14.17
C ARG A 40 3.66 -3.69 13.55
N ASP A 41 2.74 -3.16 14.35
CA ASP A 41 1.42 -2.73 13.89
C ASP A 41 1.50 -1.61 12.86
N LEU A 42 2.50 -0.73 12.97
CA LEU A 42 2.72 0.34 11.99
C LEU A 42 3.01 -0.21 10.59
N LEU A 43 3.61 -1.38 10.48
CA LEU A 43 3.92 -2.01 9.20
C LEU A 43 2.86 -3.02 8.77
N LEU A 44 2.23 -3.71 9.72
CA LEU A 44 1.18 -4.67 9.40
C LEU A 44 -0.06 -4.00 8.82
N MET A 45 -0.43 -2.82 9.31
CA MET A 45 -1.62 -2.14 8.84
C MET A 45 -1.61 -1.83 7.34
N PRO A 46 -0.58 -1.17 6.78
CA PRO A 46 -0.51 -0.98 5.33
C PRO A 46 -0.37 -2.31 4.56
N LEU A 47 0.29 -3.32 5.12
CA LEU A 47 0.38 -4.64 4.49
C LEU A 47 -1.00 -5.30 4.39
N LEU A 48 -1.80 -5.20 5.43
CA LEU A 48 -3.19 -5.69 5.42
C LEU A 48 -4.06 -4.94 4.42
N GLN A 49 -3.84 -3.63 4.26
CA GLN A 49 -4.54 -2.83 3.26
C GLN A 49 -4.22 -3.29 1.84
N ILE A 50 -2.97 -3.65 1.55
CA ILE A 50 -2.59 -4.23 0.27
C ILE A 50 -3.39 -5.51 0.00
N GLY A 51 -3.48 -6.39 1.00
CA GLY A 51 -4.27 -7.62 0.92
C GLY A 51 -5.76 -7.34 0.65
N GLU A 52 -6.33 -6.38 1.35
CA GLU A 52 -7.73 -5.99 1.17
C GLU A 52 -8.01 -5.41 -0.22
N LEU A 53 -7.09 -4.62 -0.76
CA LEU A 53 -7.23 -4.02 -2.09
C LEU A 53 -7.37 -5.07 -3.19
N THR A 54 -6.76 -6.24 -3.05
CA THR A 54 -6.89 -7.32 -4.05
C THR A 54 -8.33 -7.79 -4.23
N ALA A 55 -9.16 -7.67 -3.20
CA ALA A 55 -10.56 -8.05 -3.24
C ALA A 55 -11.43 -7.08 -4.06
N HIS A 56 -10.91 -5.91 -4.38
CA HIS A 56 -11.66 -4.85 -5.05
C HIS A 56 -11.41 -4.75 -6.56
N PHE A 57 -10.55 -5.59 -7.13
CA PHE A 57 -10.37 -5.61 -8.58
C PHE A 57 -11.70 -5.84 -9.30
N LYS A 58 -11.93 -5.05 -10.34
CA LYS A 58 -13.17 -5.12 -11.14
C LYS A 58 -13.07 -6.15 -12.25
N THR A 59 -11.86 -6.50 -12.68
CA THR A 59 -11.58 -7.47 -13.72
C THR A 59 -10.52 -8.48 -13.27
N GLU A 60 -10.33 -9.54 -14.04
CA GLU A 60 -9.26 -10.52 -13.83
C GLU A 60 -7.91 -10.07 -14.42
N GLU A 61 -7.89 -8.97 -15.16
CA GLU A 61 -6.71 -8.54 -15.89
C GLU A 61 -5.49 -8.27 -15.00
N PRO A 62 -5.62 -7.63 -13.80
CA PRO A 62 -4.46 -7.43 -12.94
C PRO A 62 -3.77 -8.74 -12.56
N LEU A 63 -4.52 -9.79 -12.33
CA LEU A 63 -3.97 -11.10 -11.97
C LEU A 63 -3.17 -11.71 -13.11
N SER A 64 -3.65 -11.55 -14.34
CA SER A 64 -2.97 -12.09 -15.54
C SER A 64 -1.86 -11.17 -16.05
N ALA A 65 -1.97 -9.85 -15.87
CA ALA A 65 -0.96 -8.88 -16.30
C ALA A 65 0.30 -8.93 -15.43
N PHE A 66 0.18 -9.35 -14.17
CA PHE A 66 1.30 -9.44 -13.23
C PHE A 66 1.43 -10.85 -12.66
N PRO A 67 1.82 -11.83 -13.49
CA PRO A 67 1.84 -13.24 -13.07
C PRO A 67 2.91 -13.57 -12.03
N LYS A 68 3.93 -12.72 -11.89
CA LYS A 68 4.98 -12.91 -10.88
C LYS A 68 4.58 -12.44 -9.49
N VAL A 69 3.54 -11.61 -9.40
CA VAL A 69 3.02 -11.17 -8.11
C VAL A 69 2.28 -12.33 -7.43
N PRO A 70 2.62 -12.66 -6.18
CA PRO A 70 1.98 -13.76 -5.46
C PRO A 70 0.61 -13.35 -4.93
N TRP A 71 -0.34 -13.14 -5.82
CA TRP A 71 -1.68 -12.64 -5.49
C TRP A 71 -2.40 -13.48 -4.43
N LYS A 72 -2.22 -14.79 -4.49
CA LYS A 72 -2.85 -15.69 -3.51
C LYS A 72 -2.32 -15.46 -2.10
N ASP A 73 -1.02 -15.24 -1.97
CA ASP A 73 -0.40 -14.98 -0.67
C ASP A 73 -0.78 -13.59 -0.15
N ILE A 74 -0.85 -12.60 -1.04
CA ILE A 74 -1.30 -11.24 -0.70
C ILE A 74 -2.74 -11.26 -0.20
N LYS A 75 -3.62 -11.99 -0.87
CA LYS A 75 -5.01 -12.21 -0.39
C LYS A 75 -5.04 -12.89 0.97
N GLY A 76 -4.08 -13.76 1.24
CA GLY A 76 -3.98 -14.46 2.52
C GLY A 76 -3.85 -13.53 3.71
N PHE A 77 -3.22 -12.36 3.56
CA PHE A 77 -3.13 -11.37 4.64
C PHE A 77 -4.49 -10.83 5.07
N ARG A 78 -5.46 -10.79 4.18
CA ARG A 78 -6.83 -10.41 4.53
C ARG A 78 -7.43 -11.33 5.59
N ASN A 79 -7.15 -12.63 5.50
CA ASN A 79 -7.65 -13.62 6.45
C ASN A 79 -7.04 -13.43 7.85
N VAL A 80 -5.85 -12.86 7.94
CA VAL A 80 -5.18 -12.57 9.21
C VAL A 80 -5.99 -11.58 10.05
N VAL A 81 -6.58 -10.56 9.43
CA VAL A 81 -7.44 -9.59 10.12
C VAL A 81 -8.68 -10.28 10.70
N VAL A 82 -9.28 -11.19 9.93
CA VAL A 82 -10.52 -11.90 10.32
C VAL A 82 -10.26 -12.91 11.45
N HIS A 83 -9.12 -13.61 11.41
CA HIS A 83 -8.77 -14.69 12.35
C HIS A 83 -7.86 -14.26 13.49
N GLY A 84 -7.42 -12.99 13.52
CA GLY A 84 -6.68 -12.38 14.60
C GLY A 84 -5.16 -12.51 14.51
N TYR A 85 -4.51 -11.61 15.21
CA TYR A 85 -3.07 -11.40 15.22
C TYR A 85 -2.23 -12.57 15.74
N GLY A 86 -2.80 -13.44 16.56
CA GLY A 86 -2.07 -14.50 17.24
C GLY A 86 -1.58 -15.63 16.33
N HIS A 87 -1.99 -15.64 15.08
CA HIS A 87 -1.66 -16.69 14.12
C HIS A 87 -0.70 -16.24 13.01
N ILE A 88 -0.16 -15.02 13.11
CA ILE A 88 0.81 -14.51 12.13
C ILE A 88 2.18 -15.12 12.43
N ASP A 89 2.78 -15.74 11.42
CA ASP A 89 4.21 -16.05 11.46
C ASP A 89 4.99 -14.76 11.25
N LEU A 90 5.63 -14.25 12.31
CA LEU A 90 6.33 -12.97 12.28
C LEU A 90 7.56 -12.98 11.37
N ASN A 91 8.20 -14.13 11.15
CA ASN A 91 9.32 -14.25 10.21
C ASN A 91 8.83 -14.09 8.77
N VAL A 92 7.74 -14.76 8.42
CA VAL A 92 7.13 -14.66 7.09
C VAL A 92 6.64 -13.23 6.85
N ALA A 93 5.98 -12.63 7.82
CA ALA A 93 5.48 -11.27 7.70
C ALA A 93 6.61 -10.25 7.55
N TRP A 94 7.71 -10.40 8.27
CA TRP A 94 8.88 -9.53 8.12
C TRP A 94 9.48 -9.62 6.72
N ASN A 95 9.68 -10.82 6.20
CA ASN A 95 10.18 -11.01 4.84
C ASN A 95 9.24 -10.41 3.81
N THR A 96 7.93 -10.51 4.03
CA THR A 96 6.94 -9.89 3.15
C THR A 96 7.02 -8.37 3.19
N VAL A 97 7.18 -7.78 4.37
CA VAL A 97 7.33 -6.33 4.54
C VAL A 97 8.57 -5.81 3.81
N ILE A 98 9.70 -6.51 3.90
CA ILE A 98 10.97 -6.04 3.34
C ILE A 98 11.12 -6.42 1.87
N GLU A 99 11.00 -7.70 1.54
CA GLU A 99 11.26 -8.21 0.19
C GLU A 99 10.02 -8.24 -0.68
N GLY A 100 8.90 -8.67 -0.11
CA GLY A 100 7.65 -8.83 -0.85
C GLY A 100 7.08 -7.52 -1.37
N THR A 101 7.15 -6.46 -0.58
CA THR A 101 6.69 -5.13 -1.01
C THR A 101 7.57 -4.56 -2.12
N GLU A 102 8.87 -4.78 -2.07
CA GLU A 102 9.79 -4.34 -3.11
C GLU A 102 9.55 -5.09 -4.43
N GLU A 103 9.35 -6.40 -4.37
CA GLU A 103 8.99 -7.20 -5.53
C GLU A 103 7.67 -6.75 -6.16
N LEU A 104 6.66 -6.49 -5.33
CA LEU A 104 5.38 -5.96 -5.79
C LEU A 104 5.57 -4.62 -6.52
N ARG A 105 6.31 -3.70 -5.94
CA ARG A 105 6.62 -2.40 -6.55
C ARG A 105 7.28 -2.55 -7.91
N THR A 106 8.32 -3.37 -7.98
CA THR A 106 9.06 -3.62 -9.22
C THR A 106 8.13 -4.12 -10.32
N GLU A 107 7.31 -5.11 -10.03
CA GLU A 107 6.38 -5.68 -11.00
C GLU A 107 5.33 -4.66 -11.47
N LEU A 108 4.73 -3.93 -10.55
CA LEU A 108 3.69 -2.96 -10.90
C LEU A 108 4.26 -1.78 -11.70
N LEU A 109 5.43 -1.28 -11.33
CA LEU A 109 6.05 -0.12 -11.99
C LEU A 109 6.63 -0.41 -13.36
N GLU A 110 6.79 -1.67 -13.74
CA GLU A 110 7.14 -2.05 -15.11
C GLU A 110 6.00 -1.80 -16.11
N ASN A 111 4.76 -1.77 -15.63
CA ASN A 111 3.61 -1.45 -16.47
C ASN A 111 3.51 0.07 -16.64
N SER A 112 3.57 0.56 -17.89
CA SER A 112 3.59 1.98 -18.19
C SER A 112 2.33 2.73 -17.73
N GLU A 113 1.18 2.10 -17.88
CA GLU A 113 -0.11 2.70 -17.48
C GLU A 113 -0.20 2.88 -15.96
N VAL A 114 0.21 1.88 -15.22
CA VAL A 114 0.27 1.96 -13.75
C VAL A 114 1.30 2.99 -13.30
N ARG A 115 2.48 2.98 -13.91
CA ARG A 115 3.56 3.93 -13.59
C ARG A 115 3.13 5.37 -13.83
N GLU A 116 2.53 5.66 -14.95
CA GLU A 116 2.05 7.01 -15.27
C GLU A 116 0.96 7.46 -14.30
N ALA A 117 0.03 6.59 -13.95
CA ALA A 117 -1.01 6.89 -12.97
C ALA A 117 -0.43 7.13 -11.57
N TYR A 118 0.55 6.33 -11.18
CA TYR A 118 1.26 6.49 -9.91
C TYR A 118 2.03 7.82 -9.86
N ASP A 119 2.75 8.16 -10.93
CA ASP A 119 3.48 9.43 -11.01
C ASP A 119 2.54 10.63 -10.92
N ARG A 120 1.37 10.56 -11.56
CA ARG A 120 0.35 11.61 -11.46
C ARG A 120 -0.15 11.76 -10.03
N GLU A 121 -0.39 10.66 -9.33
CA GLU A 121 -0.85 10.68 -7.94
C GLU A 121 0.21 11.28 -7.01
N LEU A 122 1.48 10.93 -7.18
CA LEU A 122 2.57 11.50 -6.41
C LEU A 122 2.68 13.02 -6.63
N ASN A 123 2.55 13.48 -7.85
CA ASN A 123 2.58 14.90 -8.16
C ASN A 123 1.38 15.65 -7.54
N ALA A 124 0.22 15.05 -7.55
CA ALA A 124 -0.98 15.61 -6.92
C ALA A 124 -0.78 15.74 -5.40
N GLN A 125 -0.18 14.74 -4.76
CA GLN A 125 0.12 14.79 -3.33
C GLN A 125 1.14 15.88 -2.99
N VAL A 126 2.19 16.03 -3.79
CA VAL A 126 3.18 17.10 -3.60
C VAL A 126 2.53 18.48 -3.67
N VAL A 127 1.65 18.71 -4.63
CA VAL A 127 0.90 19.97 -4.73
C VAL A 127 0.02 20.20 -3.51
N PHE A 128 -0.70 19.17 -3.07
CA PHE A 128 -1.56 19.26 -1.88
C PHE A 128 -0.75 19.57 -0.61
N ASP A 129 0.37 18.87 -0.40
CA ASP A 129 1.23 19.05 0.77
C ASP A 129 1.91 20.41 0.79
N SER A 130 2.08 21.07 -0.37
CA SER A 130 2.68 22.40 -0.47
C SER A 130 1.69 23.53 -0.13
N LEU A 131 0.39 23.25 -0.05
CA LEU A 131 -0.62 24.23 0.32
C LEU A 131 -0.59 24.48 1.82
N ASP A 132 -0.69 25.74 2.25
CA ASP A 132 -0.89 26.05 3.65
C ASP A 132 -2.37 25.88 4.06
N LEU A 133 -2.64 25.97 5.37
CA LEU A 133 -3.99 25.79 5.89
C LEU A 133 -4.98 26.81 5.31
N PHE A 134 -4.52 28.05 5.11
CA PHE A 134 -5.34 29.13 4.53
C PHE A 134 -5.74 28.79 3.08
N ASP A 135 -4.77 28.33 2.28
CA ASP A 135 -5.01 27.91 0.90
C ASP A 135 -5.96 26.71 0.84
N LEU A 136 -5.82 25.75 1.75
CA LEU A 136 -6.71 24.60 1.85
C LEU A 136 -8.14 25.02 2.16
N ILE A 137 -8.33 25.95 3.10
CA ILE A 137 -9.66 26.48 3.46
C ILE A 137 -10.29 27.19 2.26
N ASN A 138 -9.52 28.00 1.54
CA ASN A 138 -10.00 28.71 0.37
C ASN A 138 -10.27 27.82 -0.84
N ALA A 139 -9.66 26.65 -0.91
CA ALA A 139 -9.89 25.67 -1.96
C ALA A 139 -11.12 24.81 -1.75
N LEU A 140 -11.71 24.81 -0.52
CA LEU A 140 -12.93 24.08 -0.26
C LEU A 140 -14.10 24.75 -1.01
N PRO A 141 -15.04 23.95 -1.55
CA PRO A 141 -16.24 24.51 -2.14
C PRO A 141 -17.06 25.23 -1.06
N ASP A 142 -17.70 26.33 -1.47
CA ASP A 142 -18.63 27.01 -0.58
C ASP A 142 -19.71 26.02 -0.14
N GLU A 143 -19.93 25.93 1.17
CA GLU A 143 -21.01 25.10 1.68
C GLU A 143 -22.33 25.63 1.15
N VAL A 144 -23.06 24.77 0.48
CA VAL A 144 -24.42 25.04 0.09
C VAL A 144 -25.31 24.68 1.26
N GLU A 145 -25.94 25.64 1.81
CA GLU A 145 -26.96 25.45 2.87
C GLU A 145 -28.10 24.54 2.42
#